data_b2c6278fd5fbae37fc3852c1bbfec1f2
#
_entry.id   b2c6278fd5fbae37fc3852c1bbfec1f2
#
_cell.length_a   1.000
_cell.length_b   1.000
_cell.length_c   1.000
_cell.angle_alpha   90.00
_cell.angle_beta   90.00
_cell.angle_gamma   90.00
#
_symmetry.space_group_name_H-M   'P 1'
#
loop_
_entity.id
_entity.type
_entity.pdbx_description
1 polymer ?
#
loop_
_entity_poly.entity_id
_entity_poly.type
_entity_poly.pdbx_seq_one_letter_code
_entity_poly.pdbx_strand_id
1 'polypeptide(L)'
;MDNKKRVLVTGAGGFIGHHLVKRLKEEGYCVRGADIKCPEYEASAADEFEVLDLRKAENCLLATRGGIDEAYNLAADMGGIGYITSSHAEISRNNILINSHMLEASRQNGVKRFLFSSSACVYNQSKQIDPDVKPLREEDAYPADPEAGYGWEKLFAEELCRYYYRDYGFDTRIVRFHNVYGPLGTYDGGKEKAPAAICRKIALAEDGGEIEIWGDGEQTRSFMYIDDCLEGLIRIMASQCHEPLNLGTDELIPINGLVDMVARIAGKSIRRRHNPSGPQGVRGRNSDNTRLRATLGWEPSITLAQGLAVTYDWIATRLQTEPSSTGIASALPDQREDNSEQEEPRVAATARAS
;
A
#
# COMPACT_ATOMS: atom_id res chain seq x y z
N MET A 1 -34.94 -12.87 -6.54
CA MET A 1 -33.78 -12.53 -5.71
C MET A 1 -32.76 -11.91 -6.64
N ASP A 2 -32.40 -10.67 -6.42
CA ASP A 2 -31.40 -9.96 -7.23
C ASP A 2 -30.09 -10.76 -7.22
N ASN A 3 -29.74 -11.31 -8.36
CA ASN A 3 -28.55 -12.14 -8.55
C ASN A 3 -27.31 -11.26 -8.70
N LYS A 4 -27.16 -10.27 -7.78
CA LYS A 4 -25.99 -9.39 -7.76
C LYS A 4 -24.76 -10.19 -7.33
N LYS A 5 -23.68 -10.05 -8.07
CA LYS A 5 -22.39 -10.62 -7.72
C LYS A 5 -21.94 -10.08 -6.36
N ARG A 6 -21.53 -10.98 -5.45
CA ARG A 6 -21.06 -10.61 -4.09
C ARG A 6 -19.55 -10.51 -4.09
N VAL A 7 -19.05 -9.38 -3.64
CA VAL A 7 -17.61 -9.08 -3.64
C VAL A 7 -17.15 -8.74 -2.23
N LEU A 8 -16.02 -9.33 -1.83
CA LEU A 8 -15.30 -8.97 -0.61
C LEU A 8 -14.12 -8.06 -0.98
N VAL A 9 -14.01 -6.94 -0.28
CA VAL A 9 -12.82 -6.07 -0.31
C VAL A 9 -12.20 -6.07 1.09
N THR A 10 -11.01 -6.65 1.26
CA THR A 10 -10.25 -6.48 2.49
C THR A 10 -9.34 -5.26 2.39
N GLY A 11 -8.95 -4.66 3.50
CA GLY A 11 -8.30 -3.35 3.47
C GLY A 11 -9.28 -2.22 3.09
N ALA A 12 -10.59 -2.43 3.28
CA ALA A 12 -11.66 -1.53 2.88
C ALA A 12 -11.70 -0.22 3.67
N GLY A 13 -11.06 -0.16 4.83
CA GLY A 13 -10.83 1.06 5.61
C GLY A 13 -9.61 1.86 5.16
N GLY A 14 -8.79 1.31 4.26
CA GLY A 14 -7.61 1.96 3.68
C GLY A 14 -7.91 2.69 2.38
N PHE A 15 -6.89 3.37 1.85
CA PHE A 15 -7.00 4.24 0.67
C PHE A 15 -7.58 3.55 -0.57
N ILE A 16 -6.90 2.53 -1.10
CA ILE A 16 -7.33 1.85 -2.34
C ILE A 16 -8.62 1.06 -2.11
N GLY A 17 -8.73 0.36 -0.96
CA GLY A 17 -9.90 -0.45 -0.63
C GLY A 17 -11.17 0.37 -0.51
N HIS A 18 -11.11 1.55 0.11
CA HIS A 18 -12.25 2.45 0.23
C HIS A 18 -12.76 2.93 -1.14
N HIS A 19 -11.85 3.37 -2.01
CA HIS A 19 -12.20 3.76 -3.38
C HIS A 19 -12.77 2.58 -4.18
N LEU A 20 -12.18 1.38 -4.04
CA LEU A 20 -12.68 0.19 -4.74
C LEU A 20 -14.11 -0.18 -4.29
N VAL A 21 -14.41 -0.07 -2.99
CA VAL A 21 -15.76 -0.29 -2.48
C VAL A 21 -16.75 0.68 -3.15
N LYS A 22 -16.44 1.98 -3.23
CA LYS A 22 -17.29 2.97 -3.91
C LYS A 22 -17.52 2.60 -5.37
N ARG A 23 -16.47 2.32 -6.12
CA ARG A 23 -16.54 1.97 -7.54
C ARG A 23 -17.36 0.70 -7.77
N LEU A 24 -17.17 -0.36 -7.01
CA LEU A 24 -17.94 -1.60 -7.14
C LEU A 24 -19.42 -1.40 -6.79
N LYS A 25 -19.73 -0.54 -5.83
CA LYS A 25 -21.11 -0.15 -5.53
C LYS A 25 -21.78 0.58 -6.69
N GLU A 26 -21.08 1.52 -7.33
CA GLU A 26 -21.56 2.24 -8.51
C GLU A 26 -21.82 1.29 -9.71
N GLU A 27 -21.02 0.24 -9.84
CA GLU A 27 -21.18 -0.83 -10.83
C GLU A 27 -22.28 -1.85 -10.46
N GLY A 28 -22.94 -1.69 -9.30
CA GLY A 28 -24.10 -2.48 -8.90
C GLY A 28 -23.79 -3.78 -8.16
N TYR A 29 -22.55 -4.02 -7.75
CA TYR A 29 -22.18 -5.18 -6.93
C TYR A 29 -22.76 -5.12 -5.51
N CYS A 30 -22.93 -6.28 -4.88
CA CYS A 30 -23.14 -6.40 -3.43
C CYS A 30 -21.76 -6.50 -2.77
N VAL A 31 -21.37 -5.46 -2.01
CA VAL A 31 -19.99 -5.33 -1.51
C VAL A 31 -19.95 -5.50 0.01
N ARG A 32 -19.10 -6.44 0.45
CA ARG A 32 -18.65 -6.53 1.84
C ARG A 32 -17.26 -5.93 1.97
N GLY A 33 -17.09 -4.96 2.89
CA GLY A 33 -15.81 -4.43 3.31
C GLY A 33 -15.33 -5.12 4.59
N ALA A 34 -14.03 -5.42 4.70
CA ALA A 34 -13.41 -5.90 5.93
C ALA A 34 -12.06 -5.20 6.15
N ASP A 35 -11.83 -4.69 7.35
CA ASP A 35 -10.58 -4.02 7.74
C ASP A 35 -10.43 -4.03 9.27
N ILE A 36 -9.24 -3.74 9.77
CA ILE A 36 -9.00 -3.53 11.21
C ILE A 36 -9.58 -2.19 11.70
N LYS A 37 -9.90 -1.26 10.79
CA LYS A 37 -10.45 0.07 11.07
C LYS A 37 -11.51 0.47 10.04
N CYS A 38 -12.39 1.40 10.41
CA CYS A 38 -13.26 2.09 9.44
C CYS A 38 -12.45 3.08 8.57
N PRO A 39 -12.97 3.47 7.38
CA PRO A 39 -12.39 4.54 6.59
C PRO A 39 -12.32 5.85 7.39
N GLU A 40 -11.25 6.62 7.16
CA GLU A 40 -10.92 7.79 7.99
C GLU A 40 -11.67 9.05 7.58
N TYR A 41 -11.85 9.27 6.28
CA TYR A 41 -12.30 10.57 5.75
C TYR A 41 -13.78 10.61 5.39
N GLU A 42 -14.40 9.49 5.09
CA GLU A 42 -15.83 9.37 4.79
C GLU A 42 -16.34 7.97 5.16
N ALA A 43 -17.67 7.85 5.33
CA ALA A 43 -18.29 6.56 5.64
C ALA A 43 -18.11 5.55 4.49
N SER A 44 -18.00 4.26 4.81
CA SER A 44 -17.94 3.21 3.79
C SER A 44 -19.25 3.11 3.01
N ALA A 45 -19.18 2.95 1.70
CA ALA A 45 -20.30 2.67 0.83
C ALA A 45 -20.66 1.17 0.76
N ALA A 46 -19.96 0.28 1.46
CA ALA A 46 -20.21 -1.14 1.47
C ALA A 46 -21.62 -1.48 2.00
N ASP A 47 -22.24 -2.54 1.47
CA ASP A 47 -23.53 -3.06 2.01
C ASP A 47 -23.34 -3.66 3.40
N GLU A 48 -22.18 -4.27 3.64
CA GLU A 48 -21.77 -4.83 4.92
C GLU A 48 -20.33 -4.37 5.19
N PHE A 49 -20.03 -3.84 6.37
CA PHE A 49 -18.67 -3.50 6.78
C PHE A 49 -18.34 -4.14 8.10
N GLU A 50 -17.29 -4.97 8.14
CA GLU A 50 -16.86 -5.71 9.31
C GLU A 50 -15.47 -5.24 9.78
N VAL A 51 -15.37 -4.83 11.05
CA VAL A 51 -14.09 -4.48 11.67
C VAL A 51 -13.45 -5.77 12.20
N LEU A 52 -12.47 -6.28 11.46
CA LEU A 52 -11.84 -7.59 11.70
C LEU A 52 -10.31 -7.51 11.60
N ASP A 53 -9.64 -8.11 12.59
CA ASP A 53 -8.19 -8.35 12.52
C ASP A 53 -7.92 -9.61 11.68
N LEU A 54 -7.54 -9.42 10.41
CA LEU A 54 -7.30 -10.51 9.45
C LEU A 54 -5.97 -11.27 9.67
N ARG A 55 -5.20 -10.93 10.70
CA ARG A 55 -4.08 -11.77 11.17
C ARG A 55 -4.59 -13.04 11.87
N LYS A 56 -5.89 -13.09 12.21
CA LYS A 56 -6.55 -14.21 12.85
C LYS A 56 -7.35 -15.02 11.83
N ALA A 57 -7.08 -16.32 11.75
CA ALA A 57 -7.70 -17.21 10.76
C ALA A 57 -9.24 -17.24 10.87
N GLU A 58 -9.77 -17.25 12.10
CA GLU A 58 -11.21 -17.22 12.34
C GLU A 58 -11.88 -15.98 11.77
N ASN A 59 -11.23 -14.82 11.80
CA ASN A 59 -11.74 -13.58 11.22
C ASN A 59 -11.73 -13.63 9.69
N CYS A 60 -10.76 -14.29 9.08
CA CYS A 60 -10.72 -14.50 7.64
C CYS A 60 -11.86 -15.42 7.18
N LEU A 61 -12.18 -16.47 7.94
CA LEU A 61 -13.36 -17.31 7.68
C LEU A 61 -14.66 -16.52 7.84
N LEU A 62 -14.75 -15.63 8.82
CA LEU A 62 -15.91 -14.73 8.96
C LEU A 62 -16.04 -13.78 7.76
N ALA A 63 -14.96 -13.13 7.34
CA ALA A 63 -14.97 -12.18 6.22
C ALA A 63 -15.42 -12.84 4.90
N THR A 64 -15.01 -14.08 4.66
CA THR A 64 -15.24 -14.80 3.38
C THR A 64 -16.55 -15.59 3.35
N ARG A 65 -17.32 -15.64 4.45
CA ARG A 65 -18.58 -16.40 4.54
C ARG A 65 -19.69 -15.85 3.62
N GLY A 66 -20.68 -16.67 3.34
CA GLY A 66 -21.96 -16.23 2.76
C GLY A 66 -21.94 -16.06 1.25
N GLY A 67 -21.18 -16.89 0.52
CA GLY A 67 -21.27 -16.99 -0.94
C GLY A 67 -20.62 -15.80 -1.66
N ILE A 68 -19.41 -15.43 -1.27
CA ILE A 68 -18.60 -14.42 -1.95
C ILE A 68 -18.14 -14.98 -3.31
N ASP A 69 -18.40 -14.24 -4.38
CA ASP A 69 -17.96 -14.61 -5.73
C ASP A 69 -16.49 -14.21 -5.96
N GLU A 70 -16.11 -13.00 -5.56
CA GLU A 70 -14.76 -12.46 -5.75
C GLU A 70 -14.24 -11.80 -4.48
N ALA A 71 -12.95 -12.00 -4.17
CA ALA A 71 -12.27 -11.37 -3.07
C ALA A 71 -11.06 -10.56 -3.55
N TYR A 72 -11.06 -9.27 -3.28
CA TYR A 72 -9.92 -8.37 -3.45
C TYR A 72 -9.17 -8.29 -2.12
N ASN A 73 -8.03 -8.96 -2.03
CA ASN A 73 -7.21 -8.94 -0.82
C ASN A 73 -6.22 -7.78 -0.86
N LEU A 74 -6.67 -6.63 -0.34
CA LEU A 74 -5.89 -5.39 -0.27
C LEU A 74 -5.40 -5.08 1.15
N ALA A 75 -5.82 -5.86 2.15
CA ALA A 75 -5.37 -5.68 3.52
C ALA A 75 -3.86 -5.95 3.64
N ALA A 76 -3.15 -5.00 4.21
CA ALA A 76 -1.72 -5.12 4.48
C ALA A 76 -1.30 -4.14 5.59
N ASP A 77 -0.35 -4.55 6.40
CA ASP A 77 0.41 -3.64 7.26
C ASP A 77 1.50 -2.99 6.41
N MET A 78 1.28 -1.71 6.05
CA MET A 78 2.18 -0.98 5.17
C MET A 78 2.09 0.52 5.39
N GLY A 79 3.10 1.25 4.92
CA GLY A 79 3.17 2.71 4.97
C GLY A 79 4.18 3.26 3.97
N GLY A 80 4.59 4.53 4.13
CA GLY A 80 5.68 5.13 3.38
C GLY A 80 7.04 4.51 3.71
N ILE A 81 8.08 4.93 2.99
CA ILE A 81 9.44 4.33 3.10
C ILE A 81 9.97 4.34 4.54
N GLY A 82 9.70 5.38 5.32
CA GLY A 82 10.14 5.45 6.71
C GLY A 82 9.56 4.33 7.58
N TYR A 83 8.28 3.97 7.37
CA TYR A 83 7.62 2.91 8.12
C TYR A 83 8.11 1.52 7.70
N ILE A 84 8.16 1.22 6.41
CA ILE A 84 8.53 -0.11 5.93
C ILE A 84 10.01 -0.47 6.17
N THR A 85 10.87 0.53 6.41
CA THR A 85 12.29 0.33 6.73
C THR A 85 12.60 0.28 8.22
N SER A 86 11.62 0.56 9.09
CA SER A 86 11.82 0.59 10.56
C SER A 86 11.25 -0.64 11.30
N SER A 87 10.36 -1.43 10.67
CA SER A 87 9.57 -2.48 11.35
C SER A 87 9.50 -3.79 10.56
N HIS A 88 10.63 -4.27 10.04
CA HIS A 88 10.69 -5.41 9.12
C HIS A 88 10.04 -6.68 9.64
N ALA A 89 10.34 -7.10 10.88
CA ALA A 89 9.83 -8.34 11.45
C ALA A 89 8.31 -8.29 11.66
N GLU A 90 7.81 -7.16 12.18
CA GLU A 90 6.38 -6.98 12.46
C GLU A 90 5.57 -6.94 11.17
N ILE A 91 5.97 -6.13 10.21
CA ILE A 91 5.32 -6.00 8.89
C ILE A 91 5.29 -7.36 8.18
N SER A 92 6.44 -8.05 8.11
CA SER A 92 6.52 -9.35 7.42
C SER A 92 5.60 -10.38 8.09
N ARG A 93 5.63 -10.48 9.42
CA ARG A 93 4.79 -11.42 10.17
C ARG A 93 3.30 -11.10 9.96
N ASN A 94 2.90 -9.83 10.13
CA ASN A 94 1.51 -9.43 10.00
C ASN A 94 0.97 -9.74 8.60
N ASN A 95 1.72 -9.40 7.56
CA ASN A 95 1.29 -9.60 6.18
C ASN A 95 1.29 -11.09 5.77
N ILE A 96 2.27 -11.88 6.21
CA ILE A 96 2.25 -13.34 5.98
C ILE A 96 0.99 -13.98 6.58
N LEU A 97 0.62 -13.61 7.80
CA LEU A 97 -0.59 -14.11 8.45
C LEU A 97 -1.84 -13.69 7.69
N ILE A 98 -1.99 -12.39 7.36
CA ILE A 98 -3.14 -11.88 6.59
C ILE A 98 -3.26 -12.64 5.27
N ASN A 99 -2.20 -12.67 4.47
CA ASN A 99 -2.23 -13.22 3.12
C ASN A 99 -2.50 -14.73 3.12
N SER A 100 -1.85 -15.49 4.01
CA SER A 100 -2.03 -16.93 4.11
C SER A 100 -3.44 -17.30 4.61
N HIS A 101 -3.92 -16.63 5.65
CA HIS A 101 -5.25 -16.89 6.19
C HIS A 101 -6.37 -16.49 5.23
N MET A 102 -6.25 -15.33 4.57
CA MET A 102 -7.25 -14.89 3.59
C MET A 102 -7.33 -15.80 2.38
N LEU A 103 -6.19 -16.25 1.85
CA LEU A 103 -6.14 -17.18 0.73
C LEU A 103 -6.80 -18.52 1.07
N GLU A 104 -6.44 -19.12 2.22
CA GLU A 104 -7.02 -20.38 2.66
C GLU A 104 -8.50 -20.25 3.03
N ALA A 105 -8.90 -19.22 3.77
CA ALA A 105 -10.30 -18.99 4.11
C ALA A 105 -11.18 -18.78 2.86
N SER A 106 -10.67 -18.07 1.86
CA SER A 106 -11.36 -17.88 0.58
C SER A 106 -11.58 -19.21 -0.14
N ARG A 107 -10.56 -20.05 -0.21
CA ARG A 107 -10.68 -21.39 -0.79
C ARG A 107 -11.69 -22.27 -0.03
N GLN A 108 -11.61 -22.31 1.30
CA GLN A 108 -12.51 -23.12 2.15
C GLN A 108 -13.97 -22.70 2.03
N ASN A 109 -14.24 -21.40 1.96
CA ASN A 109 -15.59 -20.85 1.85
C ASN A 109 -16.12 -20.80 0.40
N GLY A 110 -15.35 -21.32 -0.57
CA GLY A 110 -15.79 -21.45 -1.97
C GLY A 110 -15.84 -20.12 -2.72
N VAL A 111 -15.00 -19.14 -2.35
CA VAL A 111 -14.79 -17.92 -3.15
C VAL A 111 -14.34 -18.35 -4.55
N LYS A 112 -14.97 -17.83 -5.59
CA LYS A 112 -14.72 -18.27 -6.96
C LYS A 112 -13.41 -17.71 -7.51
N ARG A 113 -13.07 -16.46 -7.15
CA ARG A 113 -11.87 -15.77 -7.63
C ARG A 113 -11.25 -14.89 -6.55
N PHE A 114 -9.94 -14.95 -6.45
CA PHE A 114 -9.18 -14.23 -5.43
C PHE A 114 -8.09 -13.36 -6.08
N LEU A 115 -8.07 -12.07 -5.79
CA LEU A 115 -7.01 -11.17 -6.24
C LEU A 115 -6.10 -10.81 -5.06
N PHE A 116 -4.81 -11.05 -5.24
CA PHE A 116 -3.75 -10.69 -4.31
C PHE A 116 -3.06 -9.40 -4.72
N SER A 117 -2.97 -8.45 -3.78
CA SER A 117 -2.21 -7.21 -3.94
C SER A 117 -0.74 -7.40 -3.58
N SER A 118 0.09 -7.59 -4.58
CA SER A 118 1.54 -7.53 -4.50
C SER A 118 2.06 -6.10 -4.67
N SER A 119 3.36 -5.92 -4.79
CA SER A 119 4.02 -4.62 -4.79
C SER A 119 5.25 -4.61 -5.70
N ALA A 120 5.61 -3.44 -6.21
CA ALA A 120 6.89 -3.21 -6.87
C ALA A 120 8.12 -3.42 -5.95
N CYS A 121 7.91 -3.59 -4.64
CA CYS A 121 8.98 -3.97 -3.71
C CYS A 121 9.50 -5.40 -3.91
N VAL A 122 8.83 -6.23 -4.71
CA VAL A 122 9.29 -7.59 -5.08
C VAL A 122 10.45 -7.59 -6.06
N TYR A 123 10.68 -6.47 -6.76
CA TYR A 123 11.72 -6.39 -7.77
C TYR A 123 13.12 -6.38 -7.20
N ASN A 124 14.05 -7.01 -7.94
CA ASN A 124 15.46 -7.07 -7.58
C ASN A 124 16.04 -5.65 -7.45
N GLN A 125 16.67 -5.37 -6.30
CA GLN A 125 17.21 -4.06 -5.96
C GLN A 125 18.32 -3.62 -6.90
N SER A 126 19.15 -4.57 -7.39
CA SER A 126 20.26 -4.25 -8.32
C SER A 126 19.81 -3.63 -9.64
N LYS A 127 18.53 -3.80 -10.01
CA LYS A 127 17.93 -3.19 -11.20
C LYS A 127 17.41 -1.77 -10.97
N GLN A 128 17.51 -1.23 -9.75
CA GLN A 128 16.89 0.00 -9.30
C GLN A 128 17.91 1.00 -8.70
N ILE A 129 19.18 0.86 -9.09
CA ILE A 129 20.30 1.65 -8.55
C ILE A 129 20.56 2.95 -9.32
N ASP A 130 19.91 3.14 -10.46
CA ASP A 130 20.04 4.31 -11.31
C ASP A 130 18.74 5.12 -11.32
N PRO A 131 18.76 6.46 -11.24
CA PRO A 131 17.58 7.29 -11.44
C PRO A 131 16.95 7.12 -12.83
N ASP A 132 17.74 6.88 -13.87
CA ASP A 132 17.29 6.57 -15.24
C ASP A 132 17.09 5.06 -15.42
N VAL A 133 16.26 4.47 -14.57
CA VAL A 133 15.97 3.05 -14.56
C VAL A 133 15.15 2.63 -15.80
N LYS A 134 15.53 1.50 -16.40
CA LYS A 134 14.66 0.86 -17.39
C LYS A 134 13.34 0.42 -16.70
N PRO A 135 12.19 0.58 -17.38
CA PRO A 135 10.93 0.11 -16.84
C PRO A 135 10.99 -1.36 -16.42
N LEU A 136 10.55 -1.66 -15.20
CA LEU A 136 10.62 -2.99 -14.59
C LEU A 136 9.56 -3.91 -15.19
N ARG A 137 10.00 -5.03 -15.74
CA ARG A 137 9.14 -6.10 -16.26
C ARG A 137 8.88 -7.13 -15.17
N GLU A 138 7.81 -7.88 -15.28
CA GLU A 138 7.42 -8.86 -14.27
C GLU A 138 8.51 -9.93 -14.00
N GLU A 139 9.29 -10.30 -15.01
CA GLU A 139 10.44 -11.21 -14.87
C GLU A 139 11.61 -10.62 -14.08
N ASP A 140 11.69 -9.30 -13.93
CA ASP A 140 12.77 -8.61 -13.21
C ASP A 140 12.71 -8.80 -11.67
N ALA A 141 11.69 -9.48 -11.16
CA ALA A 141 11.67 -9.95 -9.78
C ALA A 141 12.69 -11.07 -9.51
N TYR A 142 13.22 -11.69 -10.56
CA TYR A 142 14.20 -12.76 -10.44
C TYR A 142 15.51 -12.45 -11.18
N PRO A 143 16.70 -12.93 -10.66
CA PRO A 143 16.85 -13.64 -9.39
C PRO A 143 16.38 -12.79 -8.21
N ALA A 144 15.76 -13.42 -7.19
CA ALA A 144 15.10 -12.72 -6.12
C ALA A 144 16.08 -11.95 -5.21
N ASP A 145 15.87 -10.65 -5.11
CA ASP A 145 16.52 -9.73 -4.17
C ASP A 145 15.56 -8.56 -3.87
N PRO A 146 14.37 -8.86 -3.29
CA PRO A 146 13.33 -7.87 -3.06
C PRO A 146 13.69 -6.89 -1.93
N GLU A 147 12.99 -5.76 -1.92
CA GLU A 147 13.23 -4.68 -0.96
C GLU A 147 12.73 -5.05 0.45
N ALA A 148 13.69 -5.30 1.35
CA ALA A 148 13.44 -5.53 2.77
C ALA A 148 12.42 -6.66 3.07
N GLY A 149 11.96 -6.76 4.33
CA GLY A 149 10.99 -7.78 4.74
C GLY A 149 9.65 -7.70 4.00
N TYR A 150 9.19 -6.50 3.68
CA TYR A 150 7.94 -6.30 2.93
C TYR A 150 8.01 -6.87 1.50
N GLY A 151 9.10 -6.64 0.78
CA GLY A 151 9.27 -7.23 -0.57
C GLY A 151 9.32 -8.75 -0.54
N TRP A 152 10.02 -9.34 0.44
CA TRP A 152 10.11 -10.80 0.60
C TRP A 152 8.76 -11.45 0.91
N GLU A 153 7.96 -10.87 1.82
CA GLU A 153 6.63 -11.44 2.14
C GLU A 153 5.68 -11.35 0.93
N LYS A 154 5.74 -10.26 0.17
CA LYS A 154 4.93 -10.10 -1.04
C LYS A 154 5.31 -11.11 -2.12
N LEU A 155 6.62 -11.30 -2.37
CA LEU A 155 7.09 -12.27 -3.35
C LEU A 155 6.72 -13.71 -2.95
N PHE A 156 6.83 -14.05 -1.66
CA PHE A 156 6.39 -15.35 -1.14
C PHE A 156 4.88 -15.55 -1.34
N ALA A 157 4.07 -14.54 -1.06
CA ALA A 157 2.62 -14.62 -1.23
C ALA A 157 2.19 -14.76 -2.71
N GLU A 158 2.95 -14.19 -3.67
CA GLU A 158 2.74 -14.47 -5.10
C GLU A 158 2.92 -15.95 -5.42
N GLU A 159 4.02 -16.57 -4.95
CA GLU A 159 4.24 -18.01 -5.16
C GLU A 159 3.18 -18.86 -4.45
N LEU A 160 2.72 -18.45 -3.27
CA LEU A 160 1.64 -19.14 -2.58
C LEU A 160 0.35 -19.11 -3.41
N CYS A 161 -0.03 -17.99 -4.00
CA CYS A 161 -1.17 -17.87 -4.91
C CYS A 161 -1.03 -18.82 -6.12
N ARG A 162 0.17 -18.91 -6.72
CA ARG A 162 0.47 -19.83 -7.83
C ARG A 162 0.31 -21.29 -7.43
N TYR A 163 0.78 -21.65 -6.21
CA TYR A 163 0.63 -23.02 -5.69
C TYR A 163 -0.84 -23.36 -5.44
N TYR A 164 -1.64 -22.43 -4.90
CA TYR A 164 -3.07 -22.65 -4.71
C TYR A 164 -3.81 -22.83 -6.04
N TYR A 165 -3.45 -22.09 -7.06
CA TYR A 165 -4.00 -22.31 -8.40
C TYR A 165 -3.59 -23.70 -8.95
N ARG A 166 -2.31 -24.06 -8.87
CA ARG A 166 -1.80 -25.32 -9.41
C ARG A 166 -2.34 -26.55 -8.66
N ASP A 167 -2.33 -26.50 -7.34
CA ASP A 167 -2.58 -27.68 -6.50
C ASP A 167 -4.10 -27.86 -6.23
N TYR A 168 -4.86 -26.79 -6.16
CA TYR A 168 -6.29 -26.82 -5.83
C TYR A 168 -7.21 -26.31 -6.95
N GLY A 169 -6.68 -25.79 -8.05
CA GLY A 169 -7.47 -25.11 -9.08
C GLY A 169 -8.14 -23.82 -8.58
N PHE A 170 -7.65 -23.24 -7.48
CA PHE A 170 -8.22 -22.02 -6.93
C PHE A 170 -7.84 -20.81 -7.80
N ASP A 171 -8.85 -20.13 -8.37
CA ASP A 171 -8.69 -19.09 -9.38
C ASP A 171 -8.12 -17.80 -8.78
N THR A 172 -6.80 -17.66 -8.80
CA THR A 172 -6.07 -16.50 -8.25
C THR A 172 -5.61 -15.51 -9.31
N ARG A 173 -5.55 -14.23 -8.95
CA ARG A 173 -4.97 -13.13 -9.73
C ARG A 173 -3.92 -12.42 -8.87
N ILE A 174 -2.87 -11.91 -9.50
CA ILE A 174 -1.76 -11.25 -8.80
C ILE A 174 -1.52 -9.91 -9.47
N VAL A 175 -1.62 -8.81 -8.70
CA VAL A 175 -1.32 -7.46 -9.17
C VAL A 175 -0.11 -6.90 -8.42
N ARG A 176 0.89 -6.39 -9.13
CA ARG A 176 2.03 -5.66 -8.56
C ARG A 176 1.75 -4.18 -8.64
N PHE A 177 1.33 -3.60 -7.53
CA PHE A 177 1.15 -2.16 -7.47
C PHE A 177 2.50 -1.43 -7.54
N HIS A 178 2.58 -0.47 -8.44
CA HIS A 178 3.51 0.64 -8.34
C HIS A 178 2.91 1.73 -7.44
N ASN A 179 3.52 2.93 -7.38
CA ASN A 179 3.04 3.93 -6.43
C ASN A 179 1.66 4.47 -6.85
N VAL A 180 0.64 4.19 -6.06
CA VAL A 180 -0.71 4.72 -6.22
C VAL A 180 -0.90 5.94 -5.33
N TYR A 181 -1.56 6.99 -5.85
CA TYR A 181 -1.87 8.23 -5.14
C TYR A 181 -3.25 8.77 -5.54
N GLY A 182 -3.79 9.67 -4.74
CA GLY A 182 -5.09 10.30 -4.97
C GLY A 182 -5.69 10.88 -3.70
N PRO A 183 -6.88 11.49 -3.79
CA PRO A 183 -7.67 11.91 -2.63
C PRO A 183 -7.97 10.76 -1.67
N LEU A 184 -8.34 11.05 -0.43
CA LEU A 184 -8.67 10.09 0.62
C LEU A 184 -7.49 9.16 1.01
N GLY A 185 -6.28 9.44 0.52
CA GLY A 185 -5.06 8.80 0.98
C GLY A 185 -4.48 9.50 2.20
N THR A 186 -3.75 8.75 3.04
CA THR A 186 -3.02 9.33 4.18
C THR A 186 -2.04 10.41 3.69
N TYR A 187 -2.17 11.62 4.21
CA TYR A 187 -1.33 12.77 3.85
C TYR A 187 -0.54 13.35 5.02
N ASP A 188 -0.74 12.83 6.23
CA ASP A 188 -0.07 13.23 7.48
C ASP A 188 0.22 12.01 8.37
N GLY A 189 1.01 12.20 9.44
CA GLY A 189 1.25 11.17 10.46
C GLY A 189 2.39 10.18 10.17
N GLY A 190 3.25 10.44 9.17
CA GLY A 190 4.50 9.68 8.91
C GLY A 190 4.33 8.40 8.09
N LYS A 191 3.10 8.06 7.68
CA LYS A 191 2.82 6.92 6.77
C LYS A 191 2.49 7.34 5.33
N GLU A 192 2.47 8.64 5.08
CA GLU A 192 2.16 9.22 3.78
C GLU A 192 3.23 8.92 2.72
N LYS A 193 2.78 8.80 1.47
CA LYS A 193 3.66 8.65 0.31
C LYS A 193 4.03 10.02 -0.27
N ALA A 194 5.10 10.06 -1.08
CA ALA A 194 5.69 11.30 -1.60
C ALA A 194 4.68 12.29 -2.24
N PRO A 195 3.72 11.89 -3.11
CA PRO A 195 2.77 12.84 -3.67
C PRO A 195 1.92 13.54 -2.61
N ALA A 196 1.38 12.80 -1.65
CA ALA A 196 0.56 13.35 -0.57
C ALA A 196 1.39 14.22 0.38
N ALA A 197 2.60 13.77 0.76
CA ALA A 197 3.52 14.52 1.61
C ALA A 197 3.92 15.86 0.98
N ILE A 198 4.23 15.86 -0.32
CA ILE A 198 4.64 17.08 -1.05
C ILE A 198 3.44 18.02 -1.21
N CYS A 199 2.26 17.52 -1.58
CA CYS A 199 1.03 18.31 -1.64
C CYS A 199 0.77 19.00 -0.29
N ARG A 200 0.83 18.26 0.83
CA ARG A 200 0.64 18.83 2.16
C ARG A 200 1.68 19.88 2.52
N LYS A 201 2.97 19.59 2.31
CA LYS A 201 4.06 20.52 2.60
C LYS A 201 3.90 21.83 1.84
N ILE A 202 3.54 21.76 0.56
CA ILE A 202 3.34 22.96 -0.30
C ILE A 202 2.04 23.70 0.06
N ALA A 203 0.97 22.98 0.42
CA ALA A 203 -0.26 23.61 0.87
C ALA A 203 -0.03 24.45 2.14
N LEU A 204 0.77 23.95 3.08
CA LEU A 204 1.11 24.64 4.34
C LEU A 204 2.19 25.73 4.19
N ALA A 205 3.04 25.66 3.17
CA ALA A 205 4.08 26.66 2.96
C ALA A 205 3.51 27.99 2.43
N GLU A 206 4.10 29.12 2.84
CA GLU A 206 3.86 30.42 2.23
C GLU A 206 4.49 30.49 0.82
N ASP A 207 4.04 31.44 0.00
CA ASP A 207 4.71 31.74 -1.26
C ASP A 207 6.13 32.25 -0.98
N GLY A 208 7.14 31.72 -1.69
CA GLY A 208 8.56 31.93 -1.41
C GLY A 208 9.11 31.10 -0.23
N GLY A 209 8.27 30.27 0.40
CA GLY A 209 8.64 29.40 1.52
C GLY A 209 9.57 28.26 1.14
N GLU A 210 9.96 27.46 2.14
CA GLU A 210 10.88 26.32 1.98
C GLU A 210 10.25 25.03 2.47
N ILE A 211 10.48 23.92 1.74
CA ILE A 211 10.09 22.58 2.17
C ILE A 211 11.30 21.63 2.23
N GLU A 212 11.27 20.68 3.17
CA GLU A 212 12.29 19.65 3.26
C GLU A 212 12.03 18.49 2.31
N ILE A 213 13.07 18.09 1.58
CA ILE A 213 13.11 16.93 0.68
C ILE A 213 14.13 15.93 1.20
N TRP A 214 13.73 14.67 1.36
CA TRP A 214 14.63 13.59 1.78
C TRP A 214 15.52 13.16 0.62
N GLY A 215 16.82 13.01 0.90
CA GLY A 215 17.85 12.76 -0.10
C GLY A 215 18.22 14.00 -0.89
N ASP A 216 18.73 13.78 -2.10
CA ASP A 216 19.08 14.81 -3.07
C ASP A 216 17.92 15.21 -3.99
N GLY A 217 16.79 14.51 -3.89
CA GLY A 217 15.60 14.72 -4.72
C GLY A 217 15.70 14.20 -6.15
N GLU A 218 16.82 13.57 -6.52
CA GLU A 218 17.04 13.00 -7.86
C GLU A 218 16.57 11.55 -7.99
N GLN A 219 16.14 10.92 -6.89
CA GLN A 219 15.50 9.61 -6.96
C GLN A 219 14.18 9.72 -7.75
N THR A 220 14.00 8.80 -8.69
CA THR A 220 12.87 8.83 -9.62
C THR A 220 11.81 7.77 -9.30
N ARG A 221 10.56 8.14 -9.52
CA ARG A 221 9.39 7.24 -9.37
C ARG A 221 8.37 7.51 -10.47
N SER A 222 7.58 6.49 -10.77
CA SER A 222 6.29 6.69 -11.43
C SER A 222 5.16 6.65 -10.40
N PHE A 223 4.08 7.39 -10.70
CA PHE A 223 2.92 7.49 -9.82
C PHE A 223 1.64 7.31 -10.64
N MET A 224 0.80 6.37 -10.23
CA MET A 224 -0.48 6.08 -10.88
C MET A 224 -1.63 6.67 -10.08
N TYR A 225 -2.53 7.39 -10.74
CA TYR A 225 -3.71 7.95 -10.10
C TYR A 225 -4.71 6.84 -9.72
N ILE A 226 -5.46 7.09 -8.65
CA ILE A 226 -6.36 6.08 -8.05
C ILE A 226 -7.39 5.53 -9.04
N ASP A 227 -7.98 6.35 -9.91
CA ASP A 227 -9.02 5.89 -10.83
C ASP A 227 -8.48 4.88 -11.85
N ASP A 228 -7.27 5.09 -12.39
CA ASP A 228 -6.59 4.10 -13.23
C ASP A 228 -6.25 2.82 -12.45
N CYS A 229 -5.89 2.96 -11.17
CA CYS A 229 -5.67 1.80 -10.29
C CYS A 229 -6.93 0.95 -10.16
N LEU A 230 -8.10 1.56 -9.92
CA LEU A 230 -9.36 0.85 -9.77
C LEU A 230 -9.78 0.16 -11.07
N GLU A 231 -9.68 0.86 -12.19
CA GLU A 231 -9.96 0.30 -13.50
C GLU A 231 -9.08 -0.91 -13.80
N GLY A 232 -7.76 -0.79 -13.54
CA GLY A 232 -6.81 -1.90 -13.69
C GLY A 232 -7.14 -3.09 -12.79
N LEU A 233 -7.49 -2.86 -11.52
CA LEU A 233 -7.89 -3.91 -10.59
C LEU A 233 -9.10 -4.70 -11.07
N ILE A 234 -10.15 -4.01 -11.52
CA ILE A 234 -11.37 -4.63 -12.02
C ILE A 234 -11.08 -5.46 -13.29
N ARG A 235 -10.27 -4.93 -14.21
CA ARG A 235 -9.87 -5.65 -15.42
C ARG A 235 -9.01 -6.87 -15.13
N ILE A 236 -8.05 -6.76 -14.19
CA ILE A 236 -7.22 -7.89 -13.77
C ILE A 236 -8.09 -8.98 -13.13
N MET A 237 -9.01 -8.61 -12.24
CA MET A 237 -9.95 -9.56 -11.64
C MET A 237 -10.78 -10.28 -12.69
N ALA A 238 -11.23 -9.58 -13.71
CA ALA A 238 -12.02 -10.17 -14.81
C ALA A 238 -11.19 -11.00 -15.80
N SER A 239 -9.88 -10.82 -15.86
CA SER A 239 -8.98 -11.50 -16.81
C SER A 239 -8.83 -12.99 -16.51
N GLN A 240 -8.17 -13.73 -17.44
CA GLN A 240 -7.76 -15.13 -17.24
C GLN A 240 -6.26 -15.26 -16.91
N CYS A 241 -5.59 -14.15 -16.57
CA CYS A 241 -4.15 -14.14 -16.28
C CYS A 241 -3.89 -14.53 -14.82
N HIS A 242 -3.21 -15.66 -14.60
CA HIS A 242 -2.79 -16.13 -13.26
C HIS A 242 -1.38 -15.68 -12.90
N GLU A 243 -0.64 -15.14 -13.88
CA GLU A 243 0.69 -14.61 -13.66
C GLU A 243 0.62 -13.18 -13.11
N PRO A 244 1.64 -12.73 -12.35
CA PRO A 244 1.70 -11.36 -11.89
C PRO A 244 1.61 -10.36 -13.04
N LEU A 245 0.84 -9.29 -12.84
CA LEU A 245 0.73 -8.16 -13.74
C LEU A 245 1.15 -6.88 -13.02
N ASN A 246 2.03 -6.11 -13.65
CA ASN A 246 2.31 -4.75 -13.23
C ASN A 246 1.05 -3.89 -13.36
N LEU A 247 0.82 -3.06 -12.34
CA LEU A 247 -0.20 -2.02 -12.41
C LEU A 247 0.43 -0.71 -11.93
N GLY A 248 0.83 0.12 -12.89
CA GLY A 248 1.57 1.37 -12.70
C GLY A 248 1.66 2.16 -13.99
N THR A 249 2.47 3.22 -13.99
CA THR A 249 2.76 4.04 -15.16
C THR A 249 4.25 4.02 -15.47
N ASP A 250 4.61 4.36 -16.69
CA ASP A 250 5.99 4.56 -17.16
C ASP A 250 6.44 6.03 -17.07
N GLU A 251 5.56 6.95 -16.67
CA GLU A 251 5.88 8.38 -16.48
C GLU A 251 6.82 8.56 -15.30
N LEU A 252 8.14 8.56 -15.58
CA LEU A 252 9.19 8.66 -14.58
C LEU A 252 9.46 10.13 -14.23
N ILE A 253 9.44 10.47 -12.94
CA ILE A 253 9.72 11.83 -12.46
C ILE A 253 10.67 11.81 -11.26
N PRO A 254 11.70 12.70 -11.20
CA PRO A 254 12.46 12.90 -9.98
C PRO A 254 11.62 13.58 -8.90
N ILE A 255 11.91 13.36 -7.63
CA ILE A 255 11.20 14.00 -6.53
C ILE A 255 11.28 15.53 -6.61
N ASN A 256 12.41 16.08 -7.06
CA ASN A 256 12.53 17.52 -7.33
C ASN A 256 11.52 18.00 -8.39
N GLY A 257 11.33 17.24 -9.47
CA GLY A 257 10.33 17.53 -10.50
C GLY A 257 8.89 17.44 -9.99
N LEU A 258 8.62 16.48 -9.08
CA LEU A 258 7.32 16.36 -8.41
C LEU A 258 7.02 17.62 -7.58
N VAL A 259 8.00 18.16 -6.85
CA VAL A 259 7.87 19.43 -6.10
C VAL A 259 7.55 20.58 -7.04
N ASP A 260 8.26 20.70 -8.17
CA ASP A 260 8.01 21.76 -9.15
C ASP A 260 6.60 21.67 -9.75
N MET A 261 6.13 20.45 -10.02
CA MET A 261 4.79 20.23 -10.55
C MET A 261 3.71 20.65 -9.56
N VAL A 262 3.82 20.22 -8.29
CA VAL A 262 2.86 20.59 -7.24
C VAL A 262 2.93 22.09 -6.92
N ALA A 263 4.13 22.70 -6.87
CA ALA A 263 4.29 24.15 -6.67
C ALA A 263 3.61 24.96 -7.77
N ARG A 264 3.72 24.51 -9.02
CA ARG A 264 3.03 25.11 -10.17
C ARG A 264 1.50 24.99 -10.05
N ILE A 265 0.99 23.81 -9.64
CA ILE A 265 -0.44 23.59 -9.38
C ILE A 265 -0.93 24.53 -8.28
N ALA A 266 -0.15 24.70 -7.21
CA ALA A 266 -0.46 25.57 -6.09
C ALA A 266 -0.34 27.08 -6.42
N GLY A 267 0.27 27.46 -7.55
CA GLY A 267 0.59 28.84 -7.88
C GLY A 267 1.62 29.48 -6.94
N LYS A 268 2.53 28.67 -6.35
CA LYS A 268 3.53 29.10 -5.37
C LYS A 268 4.97 28.90 -5.87
N SER A 269 5.87 29.78 -5.45
CA SER A 269 7.31 29.62 -5.56
C SER A 269 7.81 28.90 -4.30
N ILE A 270 8.49 27.75 -4.43
CA ILE A 270 8.93 26.94 -3.29
C ILE A 270 10.43 26.69 -3.39
N ARG A 271 11.14 26.95 -2.29
CA ARG A 271 12.55 26.58 -2.14
C ARG A 271 12.65 25.16 -1.55
N ARG A 272 13.70 24.43 -1.93
CA ARG A 272 13.96 23.07 -1.48
C ARG A 272 15.13 23.04 -0.51
N ARG A 273 14.95 22.41 0.63
CA ARG A 273 16.02 22.07 1.55
C ARG A 273 16.21 20.56 1.54
N HIS A 274 17.32 20.10 0.96
CA HIS A 274 17.62 18.68 0.86
C HIS A 274 18.16 18.15 2.19
N ASN A 275 17.65 16.99 2.63
CA ASN A 275 18.11 16.26 3.81
C ASN A 275 18.71 14.92 3.39
N PRO A 276 20.05 14.83 3.20
CA PRO A 276 20.71 13.60 2.73
C PRO A 276 20.56 12.41 3.68
N SER A 277 20.28 12.66 4.97
CA SER A 277 20.11 11.62 5.98
C SER A 277 18.70 11.02 6.00
N GLY A 278 17.75 11.60 5.27
CA GLY A 278 16.38 11.10 5.19
C GLY A 278 16.27 9.79 4.41
N PRO A 279 15.27 8.94 4.70
CA PRO A 279 15.04 7.69 3.97
C PRO A 279 14.77 7.96 2.48
N GLN A 280 15.50 7.28 1.57
CA GLN A 280 15.38 7.51 0.13
C GLN A 280 14.79 6.31 -0.63
N GLY A 281 15.00 5.07 -0.14
CA GLY A 281 14.66 3.83 -0.86
C GLY A 281 15.55 3.66 -2.11
N VAL A 282 15.03 2.95 -3.13
CA VAL A 282 15.75 2.71 -4.39
C VAL A 282 15.92 4.00 -5.20
N ARG A 283 16.92 4.04 -6.11
CA ARG A 283 17.21 5.25 -6.90
C ARG A 283 16.21 5.49 -8.02
N GLY A 284 15.71 4.45 -8.68
CA GLY A 284 14.73 4.56 -9.75
C GLY A 284 13.71 3.43 -9.72
N ARG A 285 12.44 3.72 -10.03
CA ARG A 285 11.39 2.71 -10.16
C ARG A 285 10.23 3.21 -11.02
N ASN A 286 9.94 2.45 -12.10
CA ASN A 286 8.74 2.63 -12.90
C ASN A 286 8.25 1.29 -13.44
N SER A 287 7.11 1.27 -14.12
CA SER A 287 6.42 0.09 -14.60
C SER A 287 6.63 -0.12 -16.09
N ASP A 288 7.01 -1.32 -16.51
CA ASP A 288 6.78 -1.77 -17.90
C ASP A 288 5.37 -2.34 -17.99
N ASN A 289 4.54 -1.71 -18.82
CA ASN A 289 3.13 -2.10 -19.00
C ASN A 289 2.89 -3.01 -20.21
N THR A 290 3.95 -3.56 -20.83
CA THR A 290 3.82 -4.39 -22.04
C THR A 290 2.92 -5.61 -21.82
N ARG A 291 3.11 -6.34 -20.70
CA ARG A 291 2.29 -7.50 -20.36
C ARG A 291 0.86 -7.09 -20.03
N LEU A 292 0.69 -5.99 -19.28
CA LEU A 292 -0.63 -5.44 -18.93
C LEU A 292 -1.43 -5.12 -20.21
N ARG A 293 -0.85 -4.36 -21.16
CA ARG A 293 -1.49 -4.02 -22.45
C ARG A 293 -1.84 -5.26 -23.26
N ALA A 294 -0.93 -6.20 -23.37
CA ALA A 294 -1.16 -7.44 -24.12
C ALA A 294 -2.28 -8.29 -23.51
N THR A 295 -2.42 -8.29 -22.17
CA THR A 295 -3.41 -9.09 -21.45
C THR A 295 -4.78 -8.42 -21.41
N LEU A 296 -4.84 -7.10 -21.19
CA LEU A 296 -6.08 -6.40 -20.91
C LEU A 296 -6.57 -5.52 -22.06
N GLY A 297 -5.75 -5.28 -23.09
CA GLY A 297 -6.04 -4.28 -24.14
C GLY A 297 -6.18 -2.86 -23.57
N TRP A 298 -5.58 -2.58 -22.40
CA TRP A 298 -5.73 -1.34 -21.65
C TRP A 298 -4.46 -1.03 -20.86
N GLU A 299 -4.25 0.24 -20.56
CA GLU A 299 -3.22 0.74 -19.64
C GLU A 299 -3.65 2.06 -18.99
N PRO A 300 -3.04 2.46 -17.86
CA PRO A 300 -3.27 3.75 -17.23
C PRO A 300 -3.06 4.92 -18.18
N SER A 301 -3.92 5.94 -18.09
CA SER A 301 -3.94 7.08 -19.03
C SER A 301 -4.04 8.45 -18.35
N ILE A 302 -4.35 8.50 -17.06
CA ILE A 302 -4.43 9.76 -16.31
C ILE A 302 -3.00 10.23 -16.02
N THR A 303 -2.65 11.40 -16.56
CA THR A 303 -1.31 11.96 -16.36
C THR A 303 -1.07 12.36 -14.91
N LEU A 304 0.20 12.36 -14.50
CA LEU A 304 0.58 12.76 -13.13
C LEU A 304 0.08 14.17 -12.78
N ALA A 305 0.16 15.11 -13.72
CA ALA A 305 -0.30 16.49 -13.51
C ALA A 305 -1.83 16.58 -13.24
N GLN A 306 -2.63 15.80 -13.97
CA GLN A 306 -4.09 15.76 -13.79
C GLN A 306 -4.44 15.21 -12.39
N GLY A 307 -3.88 14.07 -12.02
CA GLY A 307 -4.15 13.46 -10.71
C GLY A 307 -3.63 14.28 -9.53
N LEU A 308 -2.46 14.95 -9.70
CA LEU A 308 -1.91 15.84 -8.66
C LEU A 308 -2.77 17.07 -8.43
N ALA A 309 -3.38 17.64 -9.47
CA ALA A 309 -4.27 18.79 -9.31
C ALA A 309 -5.45 18.44 -8.39
N VAL A 310 -6.12 17.31 -8.63
CA VAL A 310 -7.23 16.82 -7.78
C VAL A 310 -6.76 16.46 -6.37
N THR A 311 -5.60 15.82 -6.25
CA THR A 311 -5.04 15.42 -4.94
C THR A 311 -4.64 16.63 -4.10
N TYR A 312 -4.00 17.64 -4.73
CA TYR A 312 -3.61 18.86 -4.06
C TYR A 312 -4.82 19.64 -3.56
N ASP A 313 -5.83 19.84 -4.43
CA ASP A 313 -7.06 20.56 -4.08
C ASP A 313 -7.77 19.91 -2.88
N TRP A 314 -7.89 18.59 -2.89
CA TRP A 314 -8.46 17.83 -1.78
C TRP A 314 -7.68 18.05 -0.47
N ILE A 315 -6.34 17.91 -0.49
CA ILE A 315 -5.50 18.10 0.70
C ILE A 315 -5.57 19.55 1.19
N ALA A 316 -5.47 20.53 0.29
CA ALA A 316 -5.52 21.94 0.65
C ALA A 316 -6.86 22.32 1.29
N THR A 317 -7.97 21.81 0.75
CA THR A 317 -9.32 22.01 1.32
C THR A 317 -9.43 21.40 2.72
N ARG A 318 -8.93 20.19 2.93
CA ARG A 318 -8.92 19.54 4.24
C ARG A 318 -8.14 20.33 5.28
N LEU A 319 -6.96 20.83 4.92
CA LEU A 319 -6.12 21.63 5.82
C LEU A 319 -6.78 22.98 6.20
N GLN A 320 -7.68 23.50 5.39
CA GLN A 320 -8.45 24.72 5.71
C GLN A 320 -9.66 24.43 6.61
N THR A 321 -10.30 23.27 6.44
CA THR A 321 -11.54 22.91 7.15
C THR A 321 -11.28 22.22 8.48
N GLU A 322 -10.15 21.53 8.62
CA GLU A 322 -9.72 20.85 9.85
C GLU A 322 -8.42 21.49 10.36
N PRO A 323 -8.50 22.52 11.22
CA PRO A 323 -7.28 23.09 11.79
C PRO A 323 -6.52 22.01 12.57
N SER A 324 -5.24 21.87 12.22
CA SER A 324 -4.29 20.86 12.67
C SER A 324 -4.46 20.49 14.15
N SER A 325 -4.73 19.22 14.43
CA SER A 325 -4.61 18.62 15.79
C SER A 325 -3.14 18.54 16.28
N THR A 326 -2.18 19.12 15.56
CA THR A 326 -0.74 19.11 15.88
C THR A 326 -0.32 20.23 16.85
N GLY A 327 -1.21 20.63 17.77
CA GLY A 327 -0.91 21.59 18.84
C GLY A 327 -0.62 20.98 20.21
N ILE A 328 -0.70 19.64 20.38
CA ILE A 328 -0.46 18.99 21.68
C ILE A 328 0.31 17.68 21.47
N ALA A 329 1.59 17.75 21.21
CA ALA A 329 2.51 16.62 21.42
C ALA A 329 3.94 17.11 21.57
N SER A 330 4.19 17.97 22.58
CA SER A 330 5.52 18.19 23.12
C SER A 330 5.45 18.13 24.65
N ALA A 331 5.22 16.93 25.19
CA ALA A 331 5.55 16.56 26.58
C ALA A 331 5.24 15.06 26.76
N LEU A 332 6.10 14.19 26.28
CA LEU A 332 6.24 12.88 26.88
C LEU A 332 7.32 13.03 27.97
N PRO A 333 7.03 12.78 29.25
CA PRO A 333 8.06 12.70 30.28
C PRO A 333 8.93 11.47 30.01
N ASP A 334 10.23 11.67 30.04
CA ASP A 334 11.28 10.65 30.05
C ASP A 334 11.10 9.77 31.29
N GLN A 335 10.40 8.64 31.14
CA GLN A 335 10.37 7.60 32.20
C GLN A 335 11.54 6.65 31.95
N ARG A 336 12.74 7.12 32.28
CA ARG A 336 13.81 6.24 32.74
C ARG A 336 13.59 6.01 34.22
N GLU A 337 12.83 5.00 34.56
CA GLU A 337 12.88 4.48 35.95
C GLU A 337 14.19 3.72 36.11
N ASP A 338 14.95 4.31 37.00
CA ASP A 338 16.14 3.82 37.68
C ASP A 338 15.80 2.54 38.45
N ASN A 339 16.19 1.38 37.92
CA ASN A 339 16.16 0.11 38.65
C ASN A 339 17.57 -0.23 39.10
N SER A 340 18.03 0.50 40.11
CA SER A 340 19.10 0.05 40.98
C SER A 340 18.49 -0.55 42.27
N GLU A 341 18.96 -1.74 42.61
CA GLU A 341 18.87 -2.43 43.88
C GLU A 341 17.58 -3.23 44.20
N GLN A 342 17.62 -4.55 43.92
CA GLN A 342 17.29 -5.51 44.98
C GLN A 342 18.09 -6.81 44.75
N GLU A 343 18.83 -7.15 45.82
CA GLU A 343 19.73 -8.29 45.98
C GLU A 343 19.01 -9.65 45.84
N GLU A 344 19.73 -10.60 45.26
CA GLU A 344 19.41 -12.05 45.30
C GLU A 344 19.51 -12.63 46.72
N PRO A 345 18.79 -13.73 46.99
CA PRO A 345 19.31 -14.76 47.85
C PRO A 345 19.75 -16.01 47.05
N ARG A 346 21.02 -16.31 47.14
CA ARG A 346 21.67 -17.58 46.76
C ARG A 346 20.94 -18.75 47.38
N VAL A 347 20.57 -19.71 46.56
CA VAL A 347 20.26 -21.09 47.03
C VAL A 347 21.29 -22.05 46.44
N ALA A 348 21.90 -22.79 47.36
CA ALA A 348 23.05 -23.64 47.17
C ALA A 348 22.72 -24.90 46.32
N ALA A 349 23.71 -25.28 45.53
CA ALA A 349 23.79 -26.58 44.89
C ALA A 349 23.98 -27.69 45.91
N THR A 350 23.19 -28.77 45.80
CA THR A 350 23.58 -30.07 46.30
C THR A 350 23.50 -31.07 45.15
N ALA A 351 24.67 -31.50 44.72
CA ALA A 351 24.88 -32.69 43.94
C ALA A 351 24.54 -33.96 44.78
N ARG A 352 23.83 -34.90 44.20
CA ARG A 352 24.01 -36.35 44.51
C ARG A 352 23.76 -37.18 43.28
N ALA A 353 24.76 -38.00 43.01
CA ALA A 353 24.79 -39.07 42.04
C ALA A 353 23.82 -40.20 42.41
N SER A 354 23.25 -40.83 41.41
CA SER A 354 23.15 -42.28 41.20
C SER A 354 22.73 -42.50 39.75
#